data_1b9442a190ac9236aa8b19ed3fda99bb
#
_entry.id   1b9442a190ac9236aa8b19ed3fda99bb
#
_cell.length_a   1.000
_cell.length_b   1.000
_cell.length_c   1.000
_cell.angle_alpha   90.00
_cell.angle_beta   90.00
_cell.angle_gamma   90.00
#
_symmetry.space_group_name_H-M   'P 1'
#
loop_
_entity.id
_entity.type
_entity.pdbx_description
1 polymer ?
#
loop_
_entity_poly.entity_id
_entity_poly.type
_entity_poly.pdbx_seq_one_letter_code
_entity_poly.pdbx_strand_id
1 'polypeptide(L)'
;VDEAVVKNVWIEVPWSERGSSLPTAVLVATPDAVNCVVSRAQTPGWVRVRVPSLELAGFILLSTDSREIAQLRRGVQRITEQLSGLAVAGSIAQTRKVSAAAWSIGFGNLYDAGNLVLPAVRLNEQAMDAVKEGNEVAEVRLWREANRVCRTVLDSMMVFAEARRALVPAAQQRYLNSPYGLYAIKNLMRAP
;
A
#
# COMPACT_ATOMS: atom_id res chain seq x y z
N VAL A 1 -12.82 3.21 0.08
CA VAL A 1 -12.34 3.53 1.44
C VAL A 1 -10.90 3.99 1.23
N ASP A 2 -10.69 5.31 1.28
CA ASP A 2 -9.33 5.85 1.30
C ASP A 2 -8.58 5.17 2.44
N GLU A 3 -7.47 4.50 2.12
CA GLU A 3 -6.55 4.02 3.15
C GLU A 3 -6.10 5.27 3.90
N ALA A 4 -6.72 5.52 5.04
CA ALA A 4 -6.45 6.69 5.84
C ALA A 4 -5.01 6.57 6.37
N VAL A 5 -4.08 7.20 5.66
CA VAL A 5 -2.73 7.39 6.18
C VAL A 5 -2.83 8.34 7.35
N VAL A 6 -2.77 7.79 8.55
CA VAL A 6 -2.76 8.60 9.76
C VAL A 6 -1.35 9.14 9.96
N LYS A 7 -1.20 10.47 9.94
CA LYS A 7 0.10 11.14 10.05
C LYS A 7 0.31 11.70 11.46
N ASN A 8 1.57 11.64 11.93
CA ASN A 8 1.99 12.25 13.20
C ASN A 8 1.22 11.76 14.42
N VAL A 9 0.97 10.47 14.50
CA VAL A 9 0.30 9.83 15.65
C VAL A 9 1.24 9.72 16.83
N TRP A 10 0.74 10.04 18.02
CA TRP A 10 1.42 9.74 19.25
C TRP A 10 0.80 8.51 19.89
N ILE A 11 1.64 7.55 20.25
CA ILE A 11 1.23 6.37 20.99
C ILE A 11 2.02 6.31 22.30
N GLU A 12 1.38 5.86 23.35
CA GLU A 12 2.04 5.60 24.64
C GLU A 12 2.18 4.10 24.82
N VAL A 13 3.40 3.66 25.17
CA VAL A 13 3.76 2.26 25.27
C VAL A 13 4.41 2.03 26.64
N PRO A 14 4.04 0.96 27.38
CA PRO A 14 4.72 0.59 28.59
C PRO A 14 6.19 0.33 28.30
N TRP A 15 7.08 0.89 29.16
CA TRP A 15 8.51 0.72 29.05
C TRP A 15 9.12 0.42 30.42
N SER A 16 9.49 -0.83 30.62
CA SER A 16 9.88 -1.34 31.94
C SER A 16 11.40 -1.53 32.12
N GLU A 17 12.23 -1.07 31.19
CA GLU A 17 13.66 -1.21 31.39
C GLU A 17 14.15 -0.38 32.56
N ARG A 18 14.90 -1.04 33.46
CA ARG A 18 15.52 -0.45 34.64
C ARG A 18 16.72 0.42 34.28
N GLY A 19 16.48 1.52 33.58
CA GLY A 19 17.51 2.46 33.18
C GLY A 19 16.94 3.84 32.89
N SER A 20 17.77 4.86 33.04
CA SER A 20 17.40 6.27 32.75
C SER A 20 17.36 6.60 31.25
N SER A 21 17.79 5.67 30.38
CA SER A 21 17.89 5.89 28.97
C SER A 21 16.56 5.63 28.24
N LEU A 22 16.18 6.54 27.37
CA LEU A 22 15.05 6.33 26.46
C LEU A 22 15.44 5.29 25.39
N PRO A 23 14.49 4.41 25.00
CA PRO A 23 14.73 3.48 23.90
C PRO A 23 14.81 4.21 22.56
N THR A 24 15.46 3.59 21.57
CA THR A 24 15.28 3.92 20.16
C THR A 24 14.02 3.22 19.67
N ALA A 25 13.15 3.95 19.00
CA ALA A 25 11.96 3.41 18.37
C ALA A 25 12.14 3.40 16.85
N VAL A 26 11.89 2.26 16.22
CA VAL A 26 11.92 2.10 14.77
C VAL A 26 10.59 1.58 14.30
N LEU A 27 9.91 2.36 13.47
CA LEU A 27 8.73 1.91 12.72
C LEU A 27 9.21 1.10 11.52
N VAL A 28 8.72 -0.11 11.41
CA VAL A 28 8.93 -0.96 10.24
C VAL A 28 7.66 -0.98 9.41
N ALA A 29 7.75 -0.36 8.25
CA ALA A 29 6.76 -0.43 7.19
C ALA A 29 7.52 -0.67 5.88
N THR A 30 7.62 -1.94 5.47
CA THR A 30 8.41 -2.31 4.27
C THR A 30 8.04 -1.40 3.09
N PRO A 31 9.00 -0.81 2.37
CA PRO A 31 10.45 -1.09 2.36
C PRO A 31 11.26 -0.30 3.41
N ASP A 32 10.61 0.47 4.25
CA ASP A 32 11.26 1.42 5.14
C ASP A 32 11.37 0.92 6.59
N ALA A 33 12.47 1.30 7.24
CA ALA A 33 12.65 1.22 8.67
C ALA A 33 13.00 2.63 9.19
N VAL A 34 11.99 3.35 9.66
CA VAL A 34 12.08 4.78 10.00
C VAL A 34 12.22 4.98 11.50
N ASN A 35 13.17 5.83 11.91
CA ASN A 35 13.28 6.23 13.31
C ASN A 35 12.06 7.04 13.74
N CYS A 36 11.50 6.67 14.87
CA CYS A 36 10.46 7.44 15.54
C CYS A 36 11.06 8.32 16.65
N VAL A 37 10.45 9.46 16.90
CA VAL A 37 10.82 10.30 18.03
C VAL A 37 10.25 9.68 19.29
N VAL A 38 11.10 9.50 20.32
CA VAL A 38 10.70 8.96 21.61
C VAL A 38 10.87 10.03 22.68
N SER A 39 9.90 10.15 23.56
CA SER A 39 9.92 10.99 24.75
C SER A 39 9.37 10.25 25.96
N ARG A 40 9.60 10.77 27.15
CA ARG A 40 8.94 10.23 28.35
C ARG A 40 7.45 10.57 28.31
N ALA A 41 6.60 9.63 28.65
CA ALA A 41 5.18 9.88 28.87
C ALA A 41 4.97 10.54 30.25
N GLN A 42 3.80 11.10 30.47
CA GLN A 42 3.42 11.62 31.81
C GLN A 42 3.26 10.49 32.81
N THR A 43 2.84 9.33 32.36
CA THR A 43 2.68 8.14 33.19
C THR A 43 4.06 7.51 33.47
N PRO A 44 4.48 7.34 34.75
CA PRO A 44 5.73 6.66 35.08
C PRO A 44 5.79 5.24 34.48
N GLY A 45 6.93 4.86 33.91
CA GLY A 45 7.10 3.55 33.25
C GLY A 45 6.55 3.46 31.86
N TRP A 46 6.19 4.60 31.26
CA TRP A 46 5.72 4.68 29.86
C TRP A 46 6.60 5.61 29.03
N VAL A 47 6.69 5.31 27.76
CA VAL A 47 7.30 6.18 26.73
C VAL A 47 6.26 6.59 25.71
N ARG A 48 6.44 7.77 25.18
CA ARG A 48 5.62 8.34 24.13
C ARG A 48 6.38 8.33 22.82
N VAL A 49 5.81 7.68 21.81
CA VAL A 49 6.42 7.50 20.49
C VAL A 49 5.63 8.26 19.47
N ARG A 50 6.29 9.13 18.71
CA ARG A 50 5.71 9.82 17.56
C ARG A 50 5.92 8.99 16.30
N VAL A 51 4.83 8.46 15.75
CA VAL A 51 4.80 7.73 14.49
C VAL A 51 4.58 8.74 13.36
N PRO A 52 5.53 8.89 12.41
CA PRO A 52 5.44 9.91 11.36
C PRO A 52 4.28 9.64 10.39
N SER A 53 4.08 8.38 10.03
CA SER A 53 2.93 7.94 9.23
C SER A 53 2.63 6.49 9.55
N LEU A 54 1.36 6.15 9.67
CA LEU A 54 0.89 4.78 9.85
C LEU A 54 -0.01 4.45 8.66
N GLU A 55 0.43 3.51 7.85
CA GLU A 55 -0.37 2.84 6.83
C GLU A 55 -1.08 1.62 7.45
N LEU A 56 -1.74 0.81 6.63
CA LEU A 56 -2.57 -0.33 7.05
C LEU A 56 -1.92 -1.29 8.03
N ALA A 57 -0.60 -1.48 7.96
CA ALA A 57 0.14 -2.35 8.85
C ALA A 57 1.60 -1.87 9.02
N GLY A 58 2.06 -1.92 10.24
CA GLY A 58 3.45 -1.67 10.61
C GLY A 58 3.65 -2.15 12.04
N PHE A 59 4.89 -2.37 12.42
CA PHE A 59 5.22 -2.62 13.81
C PHE A 59 6.33 -1.67 14.27
N ILE A 60 6.35 -1.39 15.54
CA ILE A 60 7.36 -0.54 16.17
C ILE A 60 8.23 -1.40 17.06
N LEU A 61 9.52 -1.42 16.78
CA LEU A 61 10.51 -1.99 17.69
C LEU A 61 11.00 -0.88 18.63
N LEU A 62 10.97 -1.17 19.91
CA LEU A 62 11.58 -0.35 20.96
C LEU A 62 12.76 -1.12 21.52
N SER A 63 13.97 -0.57 21.47
CA SER A 63 15.16 -1.20 22.06
C SER A 63 16.18 -0.15 22.47
N THR A 64 16.92 -0.44 23.54
CA THR A 64 18.15 0.28 23.92
C THR A 64 19.39 -0.35 23.29
N ASP A 65 19.28 -1.56 22.73
CA ASP A 65 20.37 -2.26 22.06
C ASP A 65 20.47 -1.85 20.57
N SER A 66 21.55 -1.15 20.26
CA SER A 66 21.85 -0.75 18.87
C SER A 66 22.05 -1.95 17.93
N ARG A 67 22.44 -3.12 18.45
CA ARG A 67 22.63 -4.34 17.64
C ARG A 67 21.29 -4.90 17.18
N GLU A 68 20.28 -4.91 18.05
CA GLU A 68 18.91 -5.32 17.68
C GLU A 68 18.35 -4.41 16.59
N ILE A 69 18.51 -3.10 16.74
CA ILE A 69 18.10 -2.12 15.74
C ILE A 69 18.80 -2.37 14.39
N ALA A 70 20.12 -2.61 14.41
CA ALA A 70 20.87 -2.90 13.20
C ALA A 70 20.47 -4.23 12.56
N GLN A 71 20.15 -5.24 13.35
CA GLN A 71 19.67 -6.54 12.86
C GLN A 71 18.30 -6.40 12.19
N LEU A 72 17.39 -5.65 12.82
CA LEU A 72 16.08 -5.35 12.24
C LEU A 72 16.22 -4.67 10.87
N ARG A 73 17.05 -3.62 10.76
CA ARG A 73 17.28 -2.91 9.49
C ARG A 73 17.80 -3.82 8.39
N ARG A 74 18.77 -4.68 8.71
CA ARG A 74 19.27 -5.70 7.77
C ARG A 74 18.18 -6.68 7.36
N GLY A 75 17.30 -7.06 8.28
CA GLY A 75 16.14 -7.92 7.98
C GLY A 75 15.17 -7.25 7.01
N VAL A 76 14.83 -5.98 7.25
CA VAL A 76 13.95 -5.19 6.36
C VAL A 76 14.59 -5.04 4.98
N GLN A 77 15.88 -4.72 4.90
CA GLN A 77 16.60 -4.61 3.64
C GLN A 77 16.55 -5.94 2.85
N ARG A 78 16.83 -7.07 3.49
CA ARG A 78 16.77 -8.39 2.85
C ARG A 78 15.38 -8.70 2.30
N ILE A 79 14.32 -8.35 3.04
CA ILE A 79 12.95 -8.53 2.55
C ILE A 79 12.70 -7.64 1.34
N THR A 80 13.20 -6.41 1.35
CA THR A 80 13.07 -5.48 0.21
C THR A 80 13.77 -6.02 -1.02
N GLU A 81 14.99 -6.56 -0.88
CA GLU A 81 15.73 -7.24 -1.95
C GLU A 81 14.96 -8.44 -2.53
N GLN A 82 14.34 -9.25 -1.67
CA GLN A 82 13.52 -10.39 -2.11
C GLN A 82 12.23 -9.98 -2.85
N LEU A 83 11.66 -8.83 -2.49
CA LEU A 83 10.48 -8.28 -3.16
C LEU A 83 10.82 -7.60 -4.47
N SER A 84 12.08 -7.17 -4.64
CA SER A 84 12.59 -6.56 -5.87
C SER A 84 12.40 -7.49 -7.07
N GLY A 85 12.00 -6.95 -8.21
CA GLY A 85 11.75 -7.69 -9.45
C GLY A 85 10.41 -8.43 -9.50
N LEU A 86 9.98 -9.12 -8.43
CA LEU A 86 8.65 -9.76 -8.38
C LEU A 86 7.55 -8.69 -8.28
N ALA A 87 7.83 -7.64 -7.56
CA ALA A 87 6.91 -6.55 -7.30
C ALA A 87 6.54 -5.78 -8.58
N VAL A 88 7.50 -5.45 -9.42
CA VAL A 88 7.26 -4.73 -10.68
C VAL A 88 6.46 -5.59 -11.65
N ALA A 89 6.82 -6.85 -11.82
CA ALA A 89 6.09 -7.77 -12.71
C ALA A 89 4.63 -7.93 -12.27
N GLY A 90 4.40 -8.08 -10.96
CA GLY A 90 3.06 -8.15 -10.37
C GLY A 90 2.25 -6.87 -10.59
N SER A 91 2.86 -5.70 -10.40
CA SER A 91 2.20 -4.41 -10.58
C SER A 91 1.84 -4.13 -12.06
N ILE A 92 2.73 -4.46 -12.99
CA ILE A 92 2.44 -4.34 -14.43
C ILE A 92 1.26 -5.26 -14.80
N ALA A 93 1.26 -6.51 -14.33
CA ALA A 93 0.17 -7.43 -14.56
C ALA A 93 -1.15 -6.92 -13.98
N GLN A 94 -1.13 -6.36 -12.76
CA GLN A 94 -2.29 -5.76 -12.12
C GLN A 94 -2.82 -4.56 -12.91
N THR A 95 -1.95 -3.66 -13.34
CA THR A 95 -2.31 -2.47 -14.14
C THR A 95 -2.99 -2.88 -15.44
N ARG A 96 -2.47 -3.89 -16.15
CA ARG A 96 -3.07 -4.44 -17.37
C ARG A 96 -4.46 -5.05 -17.12
N LYS A 97 -4.60 -5.81 -16.03
CA LYS A 97 -5.88 -6.41 -15.64
C LYS A 97 -6.95 -5.36 -15.32
N VAL A 98 -6.58 -4.31 -14.57
CA VAL A 98 -7.48 -3.21 -14.22
C VAL A 98 -7.92 -2.45 -15.48
N SER A 99 -6.99 -2.14 -16.37
CA SER A 99 -7.29 -1.52 -17.65
C SER A 99 -8.26 -2.36 -18.49
N ALA A 100 -7.99 -3.65 -18.67
CA ALA A 100 -8.87 -4.55 -19.41
C ALA A 100 -10.26 -4.66 -18.79
N ALA A 101 -10.36 -4.73 -17.46
CA ALA A 101 -11.64 -4.76 -16.76
C ALA A 101 -12.42 -3.46 -16.95
N ALA A 102 -11.77 -2.29 -16.89
CA ALA A 102 -12.40 -0.99 -17.11
C ALA A 102 -13.05 -0.90 -18.52
N TRP A 103 -12.37 -1.39 -19.53
CA TRP A 103 -12.92 -1.46 -20.89
C TRP A 103 -14.08 -2.44 -20.99
N SER A 104 -13.99 -3.62 -20.38
CA SER A 104 -15.01 -4.67 -20.47
C SER A 104 -16.37 -4.26 -19.88
N ILE A 105 -16.39 -3.42 -18.86
CA ILE A 105 -17.64 -2.91 -18.25
C ILE A 105 -18.12 -1.58 -18.85
N GLY A 106 -17.43 -1.06 -19.88
CA GLY A 106 -17.75 0.23 -20.49
C GLY A 106 -17.37 1.45 -19.65
N PHE A 107 -16.66 1.27 -18.53
CA PHE A 107 -16.16 2.35 -17.70
C PHE A 107 -15.16 3.22 -18.48
N GLY A 108 -14.33 2.58 -19.31
CA GLY A 108 -13.34 3.23 -20.14
C GLY A 108 -13.89 4.24 -21.14
N ASN A 109 -15.10 4.00 -21.64
CA ASN A 109 -15.74 4.90 -22.62
C ASN A 109 -16.31 6.18 -21.99
N LEU A 110 -16.66 6.14 -20.70
CA LEU A 110 -17.28 7.27 -20.01
C LEU A 110 -16.29 8.13 -19.23
N TYR A 111 -15.23 7.53 -18.70
CA TYR A 111 -14.29 8.18 -17.80
C TYR A 111 -12.86 8.20 -18.34
N ASP A 112 -12.66 7.87 -19.63
CA ASP A 112 -11.32 7.77 -20.18
C ASP A 112 -10.39 6.92 -19.28
N ALA A 113 -10.75 5.65 -19.12
CA ALA A 113 -10.03 4.74 -18.22
C ALA A 113 -8.53 4.66 -18.52
N GLY A 114 -8.11 4.97 -19.74
CA GLY A 114 -6.70 5.11 -20.10
C GLY A 114 -6.03 6.17 -19.24
N ASN A 115 -6.64 7.34 -19.09
CA ASN A 115 -6.10 8.41 -18.26
C ASN A 115 -6.15 8.09 -16.78
N LEU A 116 -7.16 7.35 -16.30
CA LEU A 116 -7.23 6.94 -14.90
C LEU A 116 -6.14 5.92 -14.51
N VAL A 117 -5.76 5.06 -15.44
CA VAL A 117 -4.72 4.04 -15.22
C VAL A 117 -3.31 4.56 -15.57
N LEU A 118 -3.21 5.62 -16.37
CA LEU A 118 -1.93 6.19 -16.82
C LEU A 118 -0.96 6.53 -15.67
N PRO A 119 -1.40 7.07 -14.52
CA PRO A 119 -0.49 7.28 -13.39
C PRO A 119 0.17 5.97 -12.91
N ALA A 120 -0.57 4.86 -12.86
CA ALA A 120 0.00 3.56 -12.49
C ALA A 120 0.99 3.03 -13.53
N VAL A 121 0.73 3.28 -14.83
CA VAL A 121 1.68 2.94 -15.91
C VAL A 121 2.98 3.70 -15.72
N ARG A 122 2.92 5.02 -15.52
CA ARG A 122 4.12 5.86 -15.31
C ARG A 122 4.91 5.44 -14.06
N LEU A 123 4.22 5.11 -12.98
CA LEU A 123 4.87 4.62 -11.75
C LEU A 123 5.57 3.27 -11.99
N ASN A 124 4.99 2.38 -12.79
CA ASN A 124 5.64 1.12 -13.18
C ASN A 124 6.86 1.35 -14.07
N GLU A 125 6.83 2.32 -14.99
CA GLU A 125 7.99 2.72 -15.79
C GLU A 125 9.12 3.23 -14.91
N GLN A 126 8.82 4.13 -13.97
CA GLN A 126 9.78 4.63 -12.99
C GLN A 126 10.33 3.50 -12.10
N ALA A 127 9.48 2.55 -11.70
CA ALA A 127 9.93 1.39 -10.92
C ALA A 127 10.89 0.51 -11.73
N MET A 128 10.66 0.31 -13.03
CA MET A 128 11.58 -0.40 -13.92
C MET A 128 12.92 0.32 -14.05
N ASP A 129 12.93 1.64 -14.09
CA ASP A 129 14.17 2.41 -14.12
C ASP A 129 14.93 2.30 -12.79
N ALA A 130 14.22 2.34 -11.66
CA ALA A 130 14.81 2.08 -10.34
C ALA A 130 15.45 0.67 -10.24
N VAL A 131 14.85 -0.35 -10.86
CA VAL A 131 15.47 -1.69 -10.99
C VAL A 131 16.80 -1.64 -11.72
N LYS A 132 16.85 -0.94 -12.86
CA LYS A 132 18.08 -0.79 -13.65
C LYS A 132 19.20 -0.07 -12.89
N GLU A 133 18.80 0.87 -12.02
CA GLU A 133 19.69 1.62 -11.15
C GLU A 133 20.09 0.87 -9.88
N GLY A 134 19.52 -0.31 -9.62
CA GLY A 134 19.73 -1.07 -8.40
C GLY A 134 19.12 -0.42 -7.15
N ASN A 135 18.12 0.46 -7.32
CA ASN A 135 17.46 1.17 -6.23
C ASN A 135 16.19 0.43 -5.77
N GLU A 136 16.37 -0.66 -5.05
CA GLU A 136 15.31 -1.56 -4.59
C GLU A 136 14.27 -0.88 -3.70
N VAL A 137 14.67 0.10 -2.91
CA VAL A 137 13.76 0.86 -2.04
C VAL A 137 12.81 1.72 -2.88
N ALA A 138 13.34 2.42 -3.89
CA ALA A 138 12.52 3.21 -4.81
C ALA A 138 11.59 2.31 -5.61
N GLU A 139 12.08 1.17 -6.11
CA GLU A 139 11.29 0.17 -6.82
C GLU A 139 10.06 -0.25 -6.01
N VAL A 140 10.25 -0.73 -4.78
CA VAL A 140 9.15 -1.22 -3.94
C VAL A 140 8.15 -0.11 -3.58
N ARG A 141 8.62 1.13 -3.38
CA ARG A 141 7.74 2.29 -3.15
C ARG A 141 6.87 2.60 -4.36
N LEU A 142 7.47 2.69 -5.53
CA LEU A 142 6.78 3.01 -6.78
C LEU A 142 5.76 1.93 -7.14
N TRP A 143 6.12 0.67 -6.95
CA TRP A 143 5.19 -0.45 -7.11
C TRP A 143 3.97 -0.32 -6.19
N ARG A 144 4.16 -0.01 -4.90
CA ARG A 144 3.07 0.17 -3.95
C ARG A 144 2.15 1.30 -4.37
N GLU A 145 2.72 2.41 -4.82
CA GLU A 145 1.96 3.55 -5.29
C GLU A 145 1.16 3.22 -6.56
N ALA A 146 1.75 2.50 -7.49
CA ALA A 146 1.04 2.00 -8.68
C ALA A 146 -0.14 1.10 -8.31
N ASN A 147 0.04 0.19 -7.36
CA ASN A 147 -1.04 -0.66 -6.86
C ASN A 147 -2.14 0.15 -6.14
N ARG A 148 -1.79 1.20 -5.41
CA ARG A 148 -2.76 2.11 -4.78
C ARG A 148 -3.62 2.81 -5.84
N VAL A 149 -3.01 3.33 -6.91
CA VAL A 149 -3.74 3.89 -8.06
C VAL A 149 -4.69 2.84 -8.66
N CYS A 150 -4.22 1.62 -8.90
CA CYS A 150 -5.06 0.54 -9.40
C CYS A 150 -6.27 0.24 -8.49
N ARG A 151 -6.08 0.24 -7.17
CA ARG A 151 -7.18 0.05 -6.21
C ARG A 151 -8.20 1.18 -6.30
N THR A 152 -7.76 2.43 -6.32
CA THR A 152 -8.66 3.59 -6.46
C THR A 152 -9.49 3.49 -7.76
N VAL A 153 -8.90 3.06 -8.86
CA VAL A 153 -9.63 2.84 -10.11
C VAL A 153 -10.64 1.70 -9.96
N LEU A 154 -10.27 0.60 -9.31
CA LEU A 154 -11.19 -0.51 -9.04
C LEU A 154 -12.37 -0.09 -8.18
N ASP A 155 -12.15 0.68 -7.12
CA ASP A 155 -13.21 1.21 -6.25
C ASP A 155 -14.16 2.11 -7.05
N SER A 156 -13.63 2.98 -7.89
CA SER A 156 -14.43 3.81 -8.80
C SER A 156 -15.25 2.98 -9.79
N MET A 157 -14.68 1.89 -10.32
CA MET A 157 -15.38 0.95 -11.20
C MET A 157 -16.51 0.23 -10.47
N MET A 158 -16.33 -0.12 -9.20
CA MET A 158 -17.38 -0.74 -8.39
C MET A 158 -18.55 0.21 -8.17
N VAL A 159 -18.27 1.46 -7.79
CA VAL A 159 -19.31 2.51 -7.64
C VAL A 159 -20.06 2.72 -8.98
N PHE A 160 -19.33 2.78 -10.09
CA PHE A 160 -19.92 2.91 -11.41
C PHE A 160 -20.81 1.70 -11.77
N ALA A 161 -20.35 0.48 -11.52
CA ALA A 161 -21.10 -0.74 -11.80
C ALA A 161 -22.39 -0.81 -10.96
N GLU A 162 -22.34 -0.39 -9.69
CA GLU A 162 -23.50 -0.31 -8.82
C GLU A 162 -24.50 0.75 -9.28
N ALA A 163 -24.03 1.95 -9.61
CA ALA A 163 -24.87 3.04 -10.14
C ALA A 163 -25.53 2.63 -11.46
N ARG A 164 -24.77 2.01 -12.38
CA ARG A 164 -25.31 1.52 -13.66
C ARG A 164 -26.33 0.41 -13.47
N ARG A 165 -26.13 -0.49 -12.48
CA ARG A 165 -27.08 -1.53 -12.12
C ARG A 165 -28.43 -0.97 -11.67
N ALA A 166 -28.42 0.18 -10.98
CA ALA A 166 -29.63 0.85 -10.53
C ALA A 166 -30.38 1.56 -11.67
N LEU A 167 -29.69 1.98 -12.73
CA LEU A 167 -30.23 2.80 -13.83
C LEU A 167 -30.63 1.99 -15.08
N VAL A 168 -30.18 0.75 -15.21
CA VAL A 168 -30.36 -0.02 -16.44
C VAL A 168 -31.55 -0.98 -16.34
N PRO A 169 -32.47 -1.00 -17.34
CA PRO A 169 -33.58 -1.93 -17.38
C PRO A 169 -33.16 -3.39 -17.31
N ALA A 170 -34.01 -4.24 -16.72
CA ALA A 170 -33.70 -5.64 -16.39
C ALA A 170 -33.13 -6.51 -17.53
N ALA A 171 -33.41 -6.18 -18.78
CA ALA A 171 -32.88 -6.89 -19.94
C ALA A 171 -31.38 -6.70 -20.17
N GLN A 172 -30.84 -5.54 -19.79
CA GLN A 172 -29.39 -5.24 -19.88
C GLN A 172 -28.65 -5.61 -18.60
N GLN A 173 -29.34 -5.81 -17.47
CA GLN A 173 -28.77 -6.31 -16.22
C GLN A 173 -28.15 -7.70 -16.37
N ARG A 174 -28.61 -8.51 -17.34
CA ARG A 174 -28.02 -9.84 -17.61
C ARG A 174 -26.55 -9.80 -17.94
N TYR A 175 -26.08 -8.74 -18.58
CA TYR A 175 -24.66 -8.62 -18.94
C TYR A 175 -23.80 -8.19 -17.75
N LEU A 176 -24.32 -7.28 -16.90
CA LEU A 176 -23.63 -6.84 -15.68
C LEU A 176 -23.70 -7.91 -14.55
N ASN A 177 -24.77 -8.73 -14.56
CA ASN A 177 -24.90 -9.89 -13.68
C ASN A 177 -24.24 -11.14 -14.25
N SER A 178 -23.57 -11.04 -15.42
CA SER A 178 -22.77 -12.16 -15.87
C SER A 178 -21.73 -12.46 -14.78
N PRO A 179 -21.54 -13.74 -14.41
CA PRO A 179 -20.53 -14.12 -13.45
C PRO A 179 -19.15 -13.55 -13.77
N TYR A 180 -18.91 -13.23 -15.03
CA TYR A 180 -17.64 -12.72 -15.56
C TYR A 180 -17.33 -11.26 -15.18
N GLY A 181 -18.30 -10.35 -15.22
CA GLY A 181 -18.05 -8.93 -14.92
C GLY A 181 -17.81 -8.69 -13.42
N LEU A 182 -18.76 -9.09 -12.56
CA LEU A 182 -18.65 -8.94 -11.12
C LEU A 182 -17.62 -9.89 -10.50
N TYR A 183 -17.45 -11.10 -11.05
CA TYR A 183 -16.47 -12.07 -10.61
C TYR A 183 -15.04 -11.62 -10.92
N ALA A 184 -14.80 -11.04 -12.09
CA ALA A 184 -13.50 -10.47 -12.45
C ALA A 184 -13.12 -9.32 -11.51
N ILE A 185 -14.04 -8.39 -11.23
CA ILE A 185 -13.79 -7.28 -10.31
C ILE A 185 -13.57 -7.79 -8.88
N LYS A 186 -14.42 -8.69 -8.36
CA LYS A 186 -14.25 -9.27 -7.02
C LYS A 186 -12.94 -10.05 -6.86
N ASN A 187 -12.51 -10.78 -7.89
CA ASN A 187 -11.24 -11.52 -7.84
C ASN A 187 -10.03 -10.61 -7.96
N LEU A 188 -10.12 -9.49 -8.71
CA LEU A 188 -9.08 -8.47 -8.74
C LEU A 188 -8.90 -7.75 -7.40
N MET A 189 -10.01 -7.55 -6.66
CA MET A 189 -9.97 -6.96 -5.31
C MET A 189 -9.45 -7.93 -4.23
N ARG A 190 -9.48 -9.25 -4.49
CA ARG A 190 -9.02 -10.28 -3.54
C ARG A 190 -7.61 -10.78 -3.82
N ALA A 191 -7.02 -10.39 -4.95
CA ALA A 191 -5.62 -10.72 -5.24
C ALA A 191 -4.71 -9.94 -4.27
N PRO A 192 -3.74 -10.61 -3.61
CA PRO A 192 -2.81 -10.01 -2.67
C PRO A 192 -1.93 -8.96 -3.32
#